data_f5f319ac32a35b929e4f00fa84cb682e
#
_entry.id   f5f319ac32a35b929e4f00fa84cb682e
#
_cell.length_a   1.000
_cell.length_b   1.000
_cell.length_c   1.000
_cell.angle_alpha   90.00
_cell.angle_beta   90.00
_cell.angle_gamma   90.00
#
_symmetry.space_group_name_H-M   'P 1'
#
loop_
_entity.id
_entity.type
_entity.pdbx_description
1 polymer ?
#
loop_
_entity_poly.entity_id
_entity_poly.type
_entity_poly.pdbx_seq_one_letter_code
_entity_poly.pdbx_strand_id
1 'polypeptide(L)'
;MNKDMAAQVRAGKGFIAALDQSGGSTPKALALYGVPKDAYANDAEMFDQIHAMRSRIVNAPAFTGEKVVGAILFEDTMDRTFQGQPAATYLWESRGVVPFLKIDKGLEDSADGVQMMKPMPGLDALLDRAADQGIFGT
;
A
#
# COMPACT_ATOMS: atom_id res chain seq x y z
N MET A 1 8.49 -7.90 -16.07
CA MET A 1 7.09 -8.02 -15.57
C MET A 1 6.81 -9.47 -15.22
N ASN A 2 6.33 -9.76 -14.03
CA ASN A 2 5.99 -11.10 -13.56
C ASN A 2 4.70 -11.58 -14.27
N LYS A 3 4.82 -12.71 -15.01
CA LYS A 3 3.71 -13.23 -15.85
C LYS A 3 2.57 -13.81 -15.02
N ASP A 4 2.87 -14.38 -13.86
CA ASP A 4 1.87 -15.01 -12.99
C ASP A 4 1.06 -13.93 -12.25
N MET A 5 1.71 -12.87 -11.77
CA MET A 5 1.02 -11.69 -11.26
C MET A 5 0.13 -11.05 -12.32
N ALA A 6 0.61 -10.91 -13.56
CA ALA A 6 -0.17 -10.38 -14.67
C ALA A 6 -1.38 -11.25 -15.00
N ALA A 7 -1.23 -12.57 -14.95
CA ALA A 7 -2.34 -13.51 -15.17
C ALA A 7 -3.40 -13.37 -14.07
N GLN A 8 -2.98 -13.27 -12.82
CA GLN A 8 -3.90 -13.07 -11.69
C GLN A 8 -4.68 -11.74 -11.79
N VAL A 9 -4.02 -10.64 -12.16
CA VAL A 9 -4.69 -9.34 -12.35
C VAL A 9 -5.73 -9.40 -13.47
N ARG A 10 -5.46 -10.16 -14.55
CA ARG A 10 -6.39 -10.31 -15.68
C ARG A 10 -7.58 -11.21 -15.39
N ALA A 11 -7.37 -12.29 -14.67
CA ALA A 11 -8.34 -13.37 -14.51
C ALA A 11 -8.92 -13.48 -13.10
N GLY A 12 -8.30 -12.84 -12.10
CA GLY A 12 -8.68 -12.93 -10.69
C GLY A 12 -10.10 -12.38 -10.46
N LYS A 13 -10.88 -13.15 -9.71
CA LYS A 13 -12.21 -12.75 -9.27
C LYS A 13 -12.10 -12.27 -7.81
N GLY A 14 -12.10 -10.97 -7.60
CA GLY A 14 -11.94 -10.40 -6.27
C GLY A 14 -11.83 -8.89 -6.32
N PHE A 15 -11.14 -8.32 -5.35
CA PHE A 15 -10.94 -6.89 -5.23
C PHE A 15 -9.47 -6.54 -5.00
N ILE A 16 -9.13 -5.27 -5.18
CA ILE A 16 -7.82 -4.72 -4.80
C ILE A 16 -7.96 -4.02 -3.45
N ALA A 17 -7.19 -4.46 -2.47
CA ALA A 17 -7.19 -3.87 -1.13
C ALA A 17 -6.40 -2.56 -1.12
N ALA A 18 -7.02 -1.47 -0.64
CA ALA A 18 -6.37 -0.18 -0.45
C ALA A 18 -5.67 -0.13 0.92
N LEU A 19 -4.38 -0.44 0.95
CA LEU A 19 -3.52 -0.35 2.13
C LEU A 19 -2.52 0.81 2.00
N ASP A 20 -2.91 1.86 1.29
CA ASP A 20 -2.07 2.96 0.83
C ASP A 20 -2.33 4.29 1.54
N GLN A 21 -3.05 4.28 2.69
CA GLN A 21 -3.26 5.50 3.46
C GLN A 21 -1.90 6.15 3.74
N SER A 22 -1.75 7.39 3.29
CA SER A 22 -0.54 8.20 3.44
C SER A 22 -0.74 9.29 4.50
N GLY A 23 0.27 10.10 4.76
CA GLY A 23 0.30 11.06 5.88
C GLY A 23 -1.01 11.81 6.15
N GLY A 24 -1.69 12.31 5.11
CA GLY A 24 -2.95 13.05 5.27
C GLY A 24 -4.17 12.20 5.66
N SER A 25 -4.24 10.95 5.22
CA SER A 25 -5.38 10.05 5.49
C SER A 25 -5.12 9.05 6.62
N THR A 26 -3.87 8.86 7.03
CA THR A 26 -3.49 7.88 8.07
C THR A 26 -4.16 8.15 9.42
N PRO A 27 -4.18 9.38 9.97
CA PRO A 27 -4.85 9.65 11.25
C PRO A 27 -6.34 9.29 11.25
N LYS A 28 -7.02 9.56 10.13
CA LYS A 28 -8.44 9.22 9.96
C LYS A 28 -8.65 7.71 9.91
N ALA A 29 -7.79 6.98 9.18
CA ALA A 29 -7.85 5.53 9.11
C ALA A 29 -7.62 4.88 10.48
N LEU A 30 -6.62 5.35 11.22
CA LEU A 30 -6.33 4.88 12.57
C LEU A 30 -7.50 5.14 13.54
N ALA A 31 -8.10 6.33 13.51
CA ALA A 31 -9.24 6.66 14.35
C ALA A 31 -10.45 5.75 14.06
N LEU A 32 -10.75 5.47 12.79
CA LEU A 32 -11.80 4.52 12.40
C LEU A 32 -11.50 3.07 12.82
N TYR A 33 -10.22 2.74 12.95
CA TYR A 33 -9.75 1.43 13.43
C TYR A 33 -9.72 1.34 14.97
N GLY A 34 -10.03 2.43 15.69
CA GLY A 34 -10.06 2.48 17.15
C GLY A 34 -8.74 2.92 17.80
N VAL A 35 -7.80 3.46 17.04
CA VAL A 35 -6.55 4.06 17.54
C VAL A 35 -6.73 5.58 17.59
N PRO A 36 -6.86 6.19 18.78
CA PRO A 36 -7.09 7.63 18.91
C PRO A 36 -5.82 8.43 18.59
N LYS A 37 -5.98 9.73 18.32
CA LYS A 37 -4.88 10.60 17.89
C LYS A 37 -3.79 10.80 18.95
N ASP A 38 -4.09 10.63 20.22
CA ASP A 38 -3.17 10.70 21.34
C ASP A 38 -2.42 9.38 21.61
N ALA A 39 -2.68 8.34 20.85
CA ALA A 39 -1.97 7.07 20.92
C ALA A 39 -0.56 7.09 20.26
N TYR A 40 -0.19 8.19 19.63
CA TYR A 40 1.12 8.39 19.00
C TYR A 40 1.55 9.86 19.11
N ALA A 41 2.84 10.11 19.37
CA ALA A 41 3.38 11.44 19.61
C ALA A 41 3.91 12.13 18.34
N ASN A 42 4.24 11.37 17.31
CA ASN A 42 4.87 11.85 16.07
C ASN A 42 4.53 10.95 14.86
N ASP A 43 4.96 11.38 13.68
CA ASP A 43 4.68 10.67 12.43
C ASP A 43 5.29 9.26 12.38
N ALA A 44 6.48 9.06 12.96
CA ALA A 44 7.12 7.74 12.99
C ALA A 44 6.26 6.75 13.78
N GLU A 45 5.82 7.12 14.96
CA GLU A 45 4.91 6.30 15.78
C GLU A 45 3.55 6.10 15.11
N MET A 46 3.03 7.11 14.42
CA MET A 46 1.82 6.98 13.62
C MET A 46 1.99 5.93 12.52
N PHE A 47 3.11 5.94 11.80
CA PHE A 47 3.40 4.95 10.77
C PHE A 47 3.64 3.55 11.34
N ASP A 48 4.16 3.41 12.55
CA ASP A 48 4.24 2.13 13.23
C ASP A 48 2.84 1.58 13.57
N GLN A 49 1.92 2.43 14.05
CA GLN A 49 0.54 2.03 14.32
C GLN A 49 -0.20 1.60 13.04
N ILE A 50 -0.06 2.36 11.95
CA ILE A 50 -0.72 1.99 10.68
C ILE A 50 -0.12 0.71 10.10
N HIS A 51 1.19 0.50 10.22
CA HIS A 51 1.85 -0.74 9.80
C HIS A 51 1.37 -1.94 10.63
N ALA A 52 1.24 -1.79 11.93
CA ALA A 52 0.68 -2.83 12.81
C ALA A 52 -0.77 -3.17 12.43
N MET A 53 -1.60 -2.19 12.08
CA MET A 53 -2.95 -2.40 11.56
C MET A 53 -2.91 -3.18 10.24
N ARG A 54 -2.09 -2.75 9.27
CA ARG A 54 -1.92 -3.43 7.98
C ARG A 54 -1.43 -4.86 8.14
N SER A 55 -0.49 -5.09 9.05
CA SER A 55 0.02 -6.42 9.38
C SER A 55 -1.11 -7.34 9.86
N ARG A 56 -2.00 -6.87 10.72
CA ARG A 56 -3.17 -7.66 11.15
C ARG A 56 -4.11 -7.98 9.98
N ILE A 57 -4.33 -7.03 9.07
CA ILE A 57 -5.18 -7.22 7.88
C ILE A 57 -4.59 -8.29 6.96
N VAL A 58 -3.32 -8.15 6.57
CA VAL A 58 -2.69 -9.08 5.61
C VAL A 58 -2.45 -10.47 6.18
N ASN A 59 -2.38 -10.59 7.52
CA ASN A 59 -2.24 -11.87 8.20
C ASN A 59 -3.59 -12.57 8.47
N ALA A 60 -4.72 -11.90 8.25
CA ALA A 60 -6.02 -12.52 8.42
C ALA A 60 -6.17 -13.74 7.50
N PRO A 61 -6.75 -14.87 7.97
CA PRO A 61 -6.90 -16.10 7.16
C PRO A 61 -7.62 -15.88 5.83
N ALA A 62 -8.56 -14.95 5.77
CA ALA A 62 -9.33 -14.62 4.56
C ALA A 62 -8.60 -13.70 3.58
N PHE A 63 -7.46 -13.11 3.96
CA PHE A 63 -6.67 -12.23 3.09
C PHE A 63 -5.74 -13.06 2.20
N THR A 64 -6.30 -13.64 1.15
CA THR A 64 -5.59 -14.50 0.19
C THR A 64 -5.96 -14.13 -1.25
N GLY A 65 -5.12 -14.52 -2.21
CA GLY A 65 -5.34 -14.30 -3.65
C GLY A 65 -6.64 -14.87 -4.21
N GLU A 66 -7.33 -15.73 -3.47
CA GLU A 66 -8.68 -16.20 -3.84
C GLU A 66 -9.74 -15.08 -3.80
N LYS A 67 -9.56 -14.08 -2.95
CA LYS A 67 -10.51 -12.98 -2.75
C LYS A 67 -9.87 -11.60 -2.97
N VAL A 68 -8.59 -11.47 -2.65
CA VAL A 68 -7.82 -10.23 -2.77
C VAL A 68 -6.86 -10.38 -3.93
N VAL A 69 -7.22 -9.86 -5.10
CA VAL A 69 -6.41 -9.98 -6.32
C VAL A 69 -5.09 -9.24 -6.16
N GLY A 70 -5.11 -8.07 -5.54
CA GLY A 70 -3.94 -7.25 -5.28
C GLY A 70 -4.12 -6.35 -4.07
N ALA A 71 -3.03 -5.74 -3.62
CA ALA A 71 -3.03 -4.74 -2.56
C ALA A 71 -2.15 -3.56 -2.96
N ILE A 72 -2.68 -2.34 -2.77
CA ILE A 72 -1.93 -1.10 -2.99
C ILE A 72 -1.24 -0.74 -1.68
N LEU A 73 0.08 -0.64 -1.71
CA LEU A 73 0.90 -0.25 -0.56
C LEU A 73 1.25 1.23 -0.62
N PHE A 74 1.43 1.85 0.53
CA PHE A 74 2.15 3.11 0.67
C PHE A 74 3.66 2.84 0.73
N GLU A 75 4.48 3.80 0.33
CA GLU A 75 5.95 3.70 0.27
C GLU A 75 6.58 3.21 1.59
N ASP A 76 6.19 3.81 2.73
CA ASP A 76 6.65 3.36 4.05
C ASP A 76 6.34 1.86 4.31
N THR A 77 5.19 1.37 3.89
CA THR A 77 4.82 -0.04 4.06
C THR A 77 5.60 -0.95 3.11
N MET A 78 5.86 -0.50 1.89
CA MET A 78 6.70 -1.24 0.93
C MET A 78 8.10 -1.49 1.51
N ASP A 79 8.67 -0.51 2.20
CA ASP A 79 10.02 -0.58 2.79
C ASP A 79 10.07 -1.39 4.11
N ARG A 80 8.93 -1.87 4.61
CA ARG A 80 8.82 -2.66 5.84
C ARG A 80 8.65 -4.16 5.54
N THR A 81 8.43 -4.93 6.60
CA THR A 81 8.25 -6.39 6.53
C THR A 81 6.91 -6.83 7.10
N PHE A 82 6.36 -7.93 6.57
CA PHE A 82 5.31 -8.72 7.19
C PHE A 82 5.88 -10.09 7.55
N GLN A 83 5.73 -10.49 8.81
CA GLN A 83 6.28 -11.77 9.33
C GLN A 83 7.78 -11.96 9.03
N GLY A 84 8.56 -10.88 9.07
CA GLY A 84 10.00 -10.91 8.81
C GLY A 84 10.41 -11.00 7.32
N GLN A 85 9.47 -10.99 6.39
CA GLN A 85 9.72 -10.96 4.94
C GLN A 85 9.42 -9.56 4.38
N PRO A 86 10.14 -9.10 3.32
CA PRO A 86 9.78 -7.85 2.63
C PRO A 86 8.30 -7.83 2.25
N ALA A 87 7.64 -6.68 2.41
CA ALA A 87 6.19 -6.60 2.31
C ALA A 87 5.63 -7.12 0.97
N ALA A 88 6.24 -6.75 -0.16
CA ALA A 88 5.81 -7.20 -1.47
C ALA A 88 6.03 -8.71 -1.66
N THR A 89 7.17 -9.24 -1.21
CA THR A 89 7.47 -10.68 -1.24
C THR A 89 6.44 -11.47 -0.41
N TYR A 90 6.14 -11.02 0.80
CA TYR A 90 5.15 -11.67 1.66
C TYR A 90 3.75 -11.69 1.02
N LEU A 91 3.33 -10.56 0.46
CA LEU A 91 2.02 -10.48 -0.22
C LEU A 91 1.92 -11.49 -1.36
N TRP A 92 2.95 -11.58 -2.20
CA TRP A 92 2.91 -12.50 -3.34
C TRP A 92 3.13 -13.95 -2.94
N GLU A 93 4.23 -14.27 -2.28
CA GLU A 93 4.65 -15.65 -2.03
C GLU A 93 3.84 -16.33 -0.94
N SER A 94 3.45 -15.59 0.11
CA SER A 94 2.74 -16.19 1.25
C SER A 94 1.23 -16.02 1.17
N ARG A 95 0.72 -15.00 0.46
CA ARG A 95 -0.70 -14.68 0.40
C ARG A 95 -1.30 -14.80 -1.00
N GLY A 96 -0.49 -14.89 -2.06
CA GLY A 96 -0.93 -14.91 -3.44
C GLY A 96 -1.58 -13.59 -3.89
N VAL A 97 -1.24 -12.48 -3.24
CA VAL A 97 -1.81 -11.15 -3.48
C VAL A 97 -0.81 -10.30 -4.24
N VAL A 98 -1.22 -9.72 -5.38
CA VAL A 98 -0.33 -8.92 -6.24
C VAL A 98 -0.04 -7.57 -5.59
N PRO A 99 1.25 -7.23 -5.33
CA PRO A 99 1.61 -5.96 -4.70
C PRO A 99 1.66 -4.82 -5.72
N PHE A 100 0.94 -3.73 -5.43
CA PHE A 100 0.99 -2.45 -6.14
C PHE A 100 1.54 -1.36 -5.21
N LEU A 101 2.06 -0.28 -5.79
CA LEU A 101 2.55 0.89 -5.04
C LEU A 101 1.77 2.14 -5.40
N LYS A 102 1.32 2.87 -4.38
CA LYS A 102 0.83 4.24 -4.54
C LYS A 102 2.00 5.18 -4.80
N ILE A 103 1.98 5.86 -5.95
CA ILE A 103 3.02 6.83 -6.34
C ILE A 103 2.54 8.29 -6.26
N ASP A 104 1.23 8.54 -6.34
CA ASP A 104 0.71 9.90 -6.32
C ASP A 104 0.96 10.63 -4.99
N LYS A 105 1.11 11.95 -5.08
CA LYS A 105 1.29 12.85 -3.93
C LYS A 105 0.02 13.63 -3.58
N GLY A 106 -1.14 13.19 -4.11
CA GLY A 106 -2.43 13.85 -3.99
C GLY A 106 -2.65 14.91 -5.08
N LEU A 107 -3.67 15.73 -4.87
CA LEU A 107 -4.10 16.75 -5.83
C LEU A 107 -3.65 18.14 -5.39
N GLU A 108 -3.39 19.02 -6.36
CA GLU A 108 -3.19 20.46 -6.16
C GLU A 108 -4.53 21.14 -5.85
N ASP A 109 -4.49 22.41 -5.51
CA ASP A 109 -5.71 23.20 -5.35
C ASP A 109 -6.44 23.33 -6.69
N SER A 110 -7.77 23.41 -6.63
CA SER A 110 -8.58 23.58 -7.84
C SER A 110 -8.38 24.97 -8.44
N ALA A 111 -8.09 25.02 -9.75
CA ALA A 111 -7.97 26.24 -10.55
C ALA A 111 -8.81 26.10 -11.82
N ASP A 112 -9.64 27.10 -12.13
CA ASP A 112 -10.48 27.16 -13.34
C ASP A 112 -11.35 25.89 -13.56
N GLY A 113 -11.82 25.29 -12.47
CA GLY A 113 -12.65 24.07 -12.51
C GLY A 113 -11.84 22.77 -12.78
N VAL A 114 -10.52 22.84 -12.79
CA VAL A 114 -9.63 21.70 -12.96
C VAL A 114 -8.81 21.48 -11.70
N GLN A 115 -8.59 20.22 -11.35
CA GLN A 115 -7.72 19.83 -10.25
C GLN A 115 -6.65 18.85 -10.76
N MET A 116 -5.41 19.31 -10.77
CA MET A 116 -4.27 18.55 -11.28
C MET A 116 -3.65 17.67 -10.20
N MET A 117 -2.98 16.61 -10.61
CA MET A 117 -2.15 15.80 -9.72
C MET A 117 -0.89 16.59 -9.34
N LYS A 118 -0.49 16.52 -8.08
CA LYS A 118 0.77 17.12 -7.62
C LYS A 118 1.96 16.51 -8.34
N PRO A 119 3.03 17.29 -8.63
CA PRO A 119 4.26 16.76 -9.15
C PRO A 119 4.82 15.62 -8.30
N MET A 120 5.45 14.66 -8.94
CA MET A 120 6.07 13.50 -8.29
C MET A 120 7.60 13.56 -8.45
N PRO A 121 8.31 14.43 -7.71
CA PRO A 121 9.77 14.49 -7.76
C PRO A 121 10.36 13.17 -7.28
N GLY A 122 11.41 12.69 -7.97
CA GLY A 122 12.06 11.42 -7.63
C GLY A 122 11.28 10.16 -8.03
N LEU A 123 10.30 10.28 -8.92
CA LEU A 123 9.48 9.16 -9.40
C LEU A 123 10.32 8.02 -9.95
N ASP A 124 11.31 8.30 -10.80
CA ASP A 124 12.15 7.26 -11.41
C ASP A 124 12.88 6.43 -10.35
N ALA A 125 13.51 7.07 -9.37
CA ALA A 125 14.19 6.37 -8.28
C ALA A 125 13.22 5.54 -7.41
N LEU A 126 11.99 6.03 -7.22
CA LEU A 126 10.95 5.28 -6.51
C LEU A 126 10.52 4.04 -7.31
N LEU A 127 10.37 4.16 -8.62
CA LEU A 127 9.99 3.05 -9.50
C LEU A 127 11.08 1.99 -9.58
N ASP A 128 12.35 2.39 -9.66
CA ASP A 128 13.49 1.46 -9.63
C ASP A 128 13.50 0.67 -8.32
N ARG A 129 13.38 1.34 -7.18
CA ARG A 129 13.30 0.69 -5.87
C ARG A 129 12.08 -0.24 -5.75
N ALA A 130 10.93 0.17 -6.26
CA ALA A 130 9.73 -0.65 -6.27
C ALA A 130 9.92 -1.93 -7.10
N ALA A 131 10.54 -1.81 -8.27
CA ALA A 131 10.87 -2.95 -9.13
C ALA A 131 11.82 -3.93 -8.42
N ASP A 132 12.87 -3.44 -7.76
CA ASP A 132 13.83 -4.23 -7.00
C ASP A 132 13.17 -4.98 -5.84
N GLN A 133 12.15 -4.41 -5.22
CA GLN A 133 11.38 -5.03 -4.14
C GLN A 133 10.25 -5.95 -4.63
N GLY A 134 10.06 -6.11 -5.93
CA GLY A 134 9.07 -7.03 -6.49
C GLY A 134 7.65 -6.46 -6.57
N ILE A 135 7.49 -5.14 -6.52
CA ILE A 135 6.21 -4.48 -6.83
C ILE A 135 5.84 -4.76 -8.30
N PHE A 136 4.59 -5.10 -8.53
CA PHE A 136 4.09 -5.44 -9.87
C PHE A 136 3.79 -4.21 -10.72
N GLY A 137 3.25 -3.17 -10.11
CA GLY A 137 2.83 -1.96 -10.79
C GLY A 137 2.39 -0.85 -9.83
N THR A 138 1.90 0.25 -10.39
CA THR A 138 1.47 1.44 -9.64
C THR A 138 0.05 1.84 -10.01
#